data_57d82ac20bd2d71a44c28081af107a2d
#
_entry.id   57d82ac20bd2d71a44c28081af107a2d
#
_cell.length_a   1.000
_cell.length_b   1.000
_cell.length_c   1.000
_cell.angle_alpha   90.00
_cell.angle_beta   90.00
_cell.angle_gamma   90.00
#
_symmetry.space_group_name_H-M   'P 1'
#
loop_
_entity.id
_entity.type
_entity.pdbx_description
1 polymer ?
#
loop_
_entity_poly.entity_id
_entity_poly.type
_entity_poly.pdbx_seq_one_letter_code
_entity_poly.pdbx_strand_id
1 'polypeptide(L)'
;MSRQKKSKAVPVVVFLTILIAALAVLCFLIKPLVIEPQKDAIAKANADAKAAVEERNKKAEAEYKALIAELESEHNKPTNPDWPEHDPSKEWEILDLSNIPLENQTAETRTRADLFQYGNEMLLVNAWHSRPENDFNEAELKSVSKARSGDQKIQAKDNNVLLYPKAIDALELALKDAKAAGYTHYMVDGGYRSYKTQEEFFNARMEKLSSKYSGEALVEAAKKEVNYPGTSEYNSGLGFDLRLYDRNDPDVGAPKYSTTPEGKWMNENCWKYGIIFRFPQNAWPLETSTDKSFKTGVSVRLNLYRYVGKGNAAIMHYLDLTMEEYIEYLEEHPHIVLFENGTQKYEVYRQLVGDAPSFDVQLTRSTQSWETSLDNMGGLITVFNY
;
A
#
# COMPACT_ATOMS: atom_id res chain seq x y z
N MET A 1 52.64 -14.19 70.36
CA MET A 1 51.20 -14.50 70.16
C MET A 1 50.73 -13.82 68.89
N SER A 2 50.67 -14.55 67.74
CA SER A 2 50.23 -14.03 66.46
C SER A 2 48.72 -14.25 66.31
N ARG A 3 47.90 -13.20 66.27
CA ARG A 3 46.46 -13.27 65.97
C ARG A 3 46.27 -13.39 64.46
N GLN A 4 45.91 -14.55 63.96
CA GLN A 4 45.42 -14.74 62.60
C GLN A 4 44.15 -13.93 62.40
N LYS A 5 44.17 -12.95 61.52
CA LYS A 5 42.95 -12.29 60.96
C LYS A 5 42.22 -13.30 60.07
N LYS A 6 41.11 -13.86 60.55
CA LYS A 6 40.23 -14.65 59.71
C LYS A 6 39.68 -13.72 58.60
N SER A 7 40.00 -14.07 57.34
CA SER A 7 39.56 -13.35 56.17
C SER A 7 38.01 -13.38 56.09
N LYS A 8 37.40 -12.19 56.10
CA LYS A 8 35.94 -12.03 55.90
C LYS A 8 35.51 -12.27 54.43
N ALA A 9 36.44 -12.64 53.53
CA ALA A 9 36.19 -12.83 52.11
C ALA A 9 35.42 -14.16 51.80
N VAL A 10 35.64 -15.21 52.61
CA VAL A 10 35.02 -16.50 52.35
C VAL A 10 33.52 -16.48 52.44
N PRO A 11 32.82 -15.85 53.41
CA PRO A 11 31.36 -15.81 53.45
C PRO A 11 30.73 -14.95 52.33
N VAL A 12 31.45 -13.92 51.86
CA VAL A 12 30.97 -13.09 50.75
C VAL A 12 31.03 -13.86 49.43
N VAL A 13 32.08 -14.61 49.16
CA VAL A 13 32.22 -15.46 47.97
C VAL A 13 31.18 -16.58 47.97
N VAL A 14 30.95 -17.21 49.09
CA VAL A 14 29.91 -18.26 49.24
C VAL A 14 28.50 -17.66 49.02
N PHE A 15 28.24 -16.50 49.55
CA PHE A 15 26.95 -15.82 49.33
C PHE A 15 26.74 -15.43 47.86
N LEU A 16 27.77 -14.90 47.17
CA LEU A 16 27.73 -14.56 45.74
C LEU A 16 27.52 -15.80 44.85
N THR A 17 28.20 -16.91 45.16
CA THR A 17 28.02 -18.18 44.42
C THR A 17 26.63 -18.77 44.61
N ILE A 18 26.05 -18.70 45.81
CA ILE A 18 24.66 -19.13 46.05
C ILE A 18 23.67 -18.19 45.30
N LEU A 19 23.89 -16.89 45.30
CA LEU A 19 23.04 -15.93 44.59
C LEU A 19 23.10 -16.16 43.07
N ILE A 20 24.29 -16.40 42.51
CA ILE A 20 24.44 -16.70 41.08
C ILE A 20 23.76 -18.03 40.73
N ALA A 21 23.91 -19.05 41.56
CA ALA A 21 23.25 -20.34 41.38
C ALA A 21 21.71 -20.20 41.46
N ALA A 22 21.20 -19.41 42.41
CA ALA A 22 19.77 -19.14 42.53
C ALA A 22 19.22 -18.36 41.32
N LEU A 23 19.95 -17.37 40.80
CA LEU A 23 19.62 -16.63 39.59
C LEU A 23 19.65 -17.52 38.34
N ALA A 24 20.63 -18.42 38.24
CA ALA A 24 20.71 -19.39 37.14
C ALA A 24 19.53 -20.37 37.16
N VAL A 25 19.16 -20.89 38.34
CA VAL A 25 17.99 -21.76 38.52
C VAL A 25 16.70 -20.98 38.17
N LEU A 26 16.58 -19.74 38.62
CA LEU A 26 15.43 -18.88 38.30
C LEU A 26 15.32 -18.63 36.78
N CYS A 27 16.43 -18.32 36.11
CA CYS A 27 16.47 -18.20 34.65
C CYS A 27 16.13 -19.53 33.96
N PHE A 28 16.57 -20.67 34.50
CA PHE A 28 16.28 -22.00 33.95
C PHE A 28 14.81 -22.38 34.09
N LEU A 29 14.14 -21.89 35.14
CA LEU A 29 12.70 -22.10 35.35
C LEU A 29 11.83 -21.07 34.60
N ILE A 30 12.25 -19.81 34.53
CA ILE A 30 11.47 -18.77 33.85
C ILE A 30 11.43 -19.01 32.33
N LYS A 31 12.52 -19.46 31.73
CA LYS A 31 12.58 -19.69 30.27
C LYS A 31 11.54 -20.71 29.78
N PRO A 32 11.48 -21.97 30.29
CA PRO A 32 10.52 -22.96 29.82
C PRO A 32 9.09 -22.74 30.36
N LEU A 33 8.92 -22.11 31.54
CA LEU A 33 7.61 -21.99 32.17
C LEU A 33 6.88 -20.69 31.83
N VAL A 34 7.60 -19.63 31.40
CA VAL A 34 7.02 -18.33 31.15
C VAL A 34 7.35 -17.83 29.74
N ILE A 35 8.62 -17.84 29.35
CA ILE A 35 9.06 -17.23 28.10
C ILE A 35 8.68 -18.08 26.86
N GLU A 36 8.92 -19.42 26.95
CA GLU A 36 8.59 -20.33 25.84
C GLU A 36 7.08 -20.45 25.61
N PRO A 37 6.23 -20.62 26.62
CA PRO A 37 4.78 -20.65 26.43
C PRO A 37 4.22 -19.33 25.87
N GLN A 38 4.81 -18.17 26.24
CA GLN A 38 4.39 -16.88 25.67
C GLN A 38 4.79 -16.75 24.19
N LYS A 39 5.99 -17.21 23.81
CA LYS A 39 6.42 -17.25 22.41
C LYS A 39 5.54 -18.18 21.58
N ASP A 40 5.23 -19.34 22.11
CA ASP A 40 4.35 -20.31 21.43
C ASP A 40 2.93 -19.75 21.27
N ALA A 41 2.42 -19.05 22.28
CA ALA A 41 1.12 -18.40 22.22
C ALA A 41 1.09 -17.26 21.16
N ILE A 42 2.16 -16.46 21.07
CA ILE A 42 2.30 -15.43 20.05
C ILE A 42 2.40 -16.06 18.65
N ALA A 43 3.22 -17.10 18.49
CA ALA A 43 3.36 -17.80 17.21
C ALA A 43 2.04 -18.43 16.75
N LYS A 44 1.29 -19.05 17.67
CA LYS A 44 -0.04 -19.58 17.38
C LYS A 44 -1.03 -18.48 17.00
N ALA A 45 -1.06 -17.38 17.76
CA ALA A 45 -1.95 -16.26 17.47
C ALA A 45 -1.65 -15.63 16.09
N ASN A 46 -0.37 -15.54 15.70
CA ASN A 46 0.03 -15.07 14.37
C ASN A 46 -0.42 -16.04 13.26
N ALA A 47 -0.28 -17.35 13.48
CA ALA A 47 -0.73 -18.35 12.52
C ALA A 47 -2.27 -18.34 12.37
N ASP A 48 -3.01 -18.23 13.46
CA ASP A 48 -4.46 -18.13 13.46
C ASP A 48 -4.93 -16.84 12.76
N ALA A 49 -4.22 -15.72 12.96
CA ALA A 49 -4.50 -14.45 12.28
C ALA A 49 -4.25 -14.55 10.78
N LYS A 50 -3.15 -15.19 10.36
CA LYS A 50 -2.85 -15.43 8.94
C LYS A 50 -3.97 -16.25 8.30
N ALA A 51 -4.36 -17.34 8.92
CA ALA A 51 -5.44 -18.19 8.43
C ALA A 51 -6.78 -17.45 8.32
N ALA A 52 -7.10 -16.60 9.29
CA ALA A 52 -8.32 -15.79 9.26
C ALA A 52 -8.32 -14.71 8.16
N VAL A 53 -7.16 -14.14 7.85
CA VAL A 53 -6.99 -13.20 6.72
C VAL A 53 -7.13 -13.94 5.39
N GLU A 54 -6.48 -15.09 5.25
CA GLU A 54 -6.56 -15.91 4.04
C GLU A 54 -8.02 -16.39 3.77
N GLU A 55 -8.74 -16.79 4.82
CA GLU A 55 -10.16 -17.18 4.71
C GLU A 55 -11.05 -16.00 4.30
N ARG A 56 -10.82 -14.82 4.90
CA ARG A 56 -11.54 -13.59 4.52
C ARG A 56 -11.28 -13.19 3.07
N ASN A 57 -10.01 -13.22 2.65
CA ASN A 57 -9.62 -12.91 1.29
C ASN A 57 -10.28 -13.88 0.30
N LYS A 58 -10.25 -15.18 0.62
CA LYS A 58 -10.90 -16.22 -0.21
C LYS A 58 -12.42 -16.03 -0.33
N LYS A 59 -13.06 -15.63 0.79
CA LYS A 59 -14.50 -15.33 0.79
C LYS A 59 -14.82 -14.08 -0.03
N ALA A 60 -14.06 -12.99 0.19
CA ALA A 60 -14.21 -11.76 -0.58
C ALA A 60 -13.97 -11.99 -2.08
N GLU A 61 -12.96 -12.79 -2.43
CA GLU A 61 -12.69 -13.18 -3.81
C GLU A 61 -13.82 -14.01 -4.43
N ALA A 62 -14.43 -14.92 -3.66
CA ALA A 62 -15.55 -15.72 -4.15
C ALA A 62 -16.83 -14.87 -4.37
N GLU A 63 -17.13 -13.96 -3.43
CA GLU A 63 -18.23 -13.00 -3.56
C GLU A 63 -18.03 -12.08 -4.76
N TYR A 64 -16.81 -11.62 -4.96
CA TYR A 64 -16.41 -10.83 -6.11
C TYR A 64 -16.59 -11.58 -7.43
N LYS A 65 -16.07 -12.81 -7.55
CA LYS A 65 -16.23 -13.64 -8.74
C LYS A 65 -17.71 -13.88 -9.09
N ALA A 66 -18.57 -14.01 -8.07
CA ALA A 66 -20.00 -14.19 -8.29
C ALA A 66 -20.66 -12.90 -8.84
N LEU A 67 -20.33 -11.75 -8.26
CA LEU A 67 -20.81 -10.44 -8.72
C LEU A 67 -20.39 -10.17 -10.16
N ILE A 68 -19.15 -10.46 -10.48
CA ILE A 68 -18.62 -10.27 -11.84
C ILE A 68 -19.26 -11.21 -12.85
N ALA A 69 -19.52 -12.47 -12.51
CA ALA A 69 -20.25 -13.37 -13.40
C ALA A 69 -21.67 -12.85 -13.70
N GLU A 70 -22.30 -12.19 -12.75
CA GLU A 70 -23.59 -11.52 -12.94
C GLU A 70 -23.45 -10.31 -13.89
N LEU A 71 -22.45 -9.44 -13.67
CA LEU A 71 -22.15 -8.29 -14.53
C LEU A 71 -21.78 -8.70 -15.95
N GLU A 72 -20.96 -9.74 -16.14
CA GLU A 72 -20.64 -10.29 -17.47
C GLU A 72 -21.88 -10.79 -18.20
N SER A 73 -22.84 -11.39 -17.49
CA SER A 73 -24.09 -11.84 -18.12
C SER A 73 -24.94 -10.68 -18.63
N GLU A 74 -24.84 -9.51 -17.99
CA GLU A 74 -25.51 -8.28 -18.43
C GLU A 74 -24.74 -7.56 -19.55
N HIS A 75 -23.41 -7.62 -19.54
CA HIS A 75 -22.54 -7.00 -20.54
C HIS A 75 -22.55 -7.70 -21.90
N ASN A 76 -22.89 -8.97 -21.96
CA ASN A 76 -23.01 -9.73 -23.21
C ASN A 76 -24.25 -9.41 -24.04
N LYS A 77 -25.02 -8.37 -23.66
CA LYS A 77 -26.15 -7.91 -24.47
C LYS A 77 -25.64 -7.09 -25.68
N PRO A 78 -26.27 -7.24 -26.88
CA PRO A 78 -25.88 -6.46 -28.06
C PRO A 78 -26.00 -4.96 -27.79
N THR A 79 -24.93 -4.20 -28.03
CA THR A 79 -24.85 -2.78 -27.73
C THR A 79 -24.64 -1.97 -29.01
N ASN A 80 -25.08 -0.72 -29.00
CA ASN A 80 -24.77 0.24 -30.05
C ASN A 80 -23.28 0.60 -29.96
N PRO A 81 -22.48 0.50 -31.05
CA PRO A 81 -21.06 0.84 -31.03
C PRO A 81 -20.76 2.35 -30.94
N ASP A 82 -21.79 3.19 -31.05
CA ASP A 82 -21.60 4.63 -30.99
C ASP A 82 -21.39 5.10 -29.54
N TRP A 83 -20.31 5.83 -29.31
CA TRP A 83 -20.05 6.46 -28.01
C TRP A 83 -21.11 7.53 -27.70
N PRO A 84 -21.48 7.71 -26.42
CA PRO A 84 -22.27 8.86 -26.01
C PRO A 84 -21.56 10.17 -26.36
N GLU A 85 -22.32 11.21 -26.68
CA GLU A 85 -21.76 12.55 -26.88
C GLU A 85 -21.18 13.06 -25.54
N HIS A 86 -19.98 13.63 -25.58
CA HIS A 86 -19.40 14.34 -24.46
C HIS A 86 -19.65 15.85 -24.57
N ASP A 87 -19.69 16.54 -23.44
CA ASP A 87 -19.82 18.00 -23.39
C ASP A 87 -18.43 18.67 -23.35
N PRO A 88 -17.98 19.26 -24.46
CA PRO A 88 -16.63 19.84 -24.53
C PRO A 88 -16.47 21.12 -23.67
N SER A 89 -17.54 21.64 -23.09
CA SER A 89 -17.49 22.82 -22.20
C SER A 89 -17.16 22.45 -20.75
N LYS A 90 -17.25 21.17 -20.38
CA LYS A 90 -16.92 20.69 -19.04
C LYS A 90 -15.41 20.64 -18.84
N GLU A 91 -14.97 21.03 -17.64
CA GLU A 91 -13.58 20.89 -17.23
C GLU A 91 -13.15 19.41 -17.27
N TRP A 92 -14.05 18.52 -16.83
CA TRP A 92 -13.88 17.07 -16.97
C TRP A 92 -15.25 16.37 -17.12
N GLU A 93 -15.22 15.23 -17.77
CA GLU A 93 -16.38 14.35 -17.92
C GLU A 93 -15.93 12.90 -18.04
N ILE A 94 -16.61 12.00 -17.36
CA ILE A 94 -16.40 10.55 -17.49
C ILE A 94 -17.62 9.97 -18.19
N LEU A 95 -17.39 9.30 -19.31
CA LEU A 95 -18.40 8.55 -20.04
C LEU A 95 -18.32 7.08 -19.64
N ASP A 96 -19.48 6.50 -19.38
CA ASP A 96 -19.63 5.07 -19.18
C ASP A 96 -19.84 4.38 -20.53
N LEU A 97 -18.90 3.54 -20.91
CA LEU A 97 -18.90 2.75 -22.13
C LEU A 97 -19.08 1.25 -21.86
N SER A 98 -19.55 0.86 -20.67
CA SER A 98 -19.61 -0.52 -20.20
C SER A 98 -20.30 -1.48 -21.18
N ASN A 99 -21.24 -0.97 -21.96
CA ASN A 99 -21.96 -1.74 -22.99
C ASN A 99 -21.38 -1.56 -24.40
N ILE A 100 -20.24 -0.92 -24.54
CA ILE A 100 -19.59 -0.62 -25.82
C ILE A 100 -18.23 -1.33 -25.87
N PRO A 101 -17.97 -2.18 -26.87
CA PRO A 101 -16.69 -2.88 -26.98
C PRO A 101 -15.54 -1.89 -27.24
N LEU A 102 -14.33 -2.31 -26.92
CA LEU A 102 -13.12 -1.55 -27.29
C LEU A 102 -13.03 -1.35 -28.79
N GLU A 103 -12.72 -0.14 -29.21
CA GLU A 103 -12.57 0.20 -30.61
C GLU A 103 -11.33 -0.49 -31.20
N ASN A 104 -11.48 -1.09 -32.40
CA ASN A 104 -10.40 -1.82 -33.06
C ASN A 104 -9.67 -2.81 -32.12
N GLN A 105 -10.43 -3.56 -31.36
CA GLN A 105 -9.95 -4.48 -30.33
C GLN A 105 -8.89 -5.45 -30.85
N THR A 106 -7.83 -5.59 -30.07
CA THR A 106 -6.78 -6.60 -30.23
C THR A 106 -6.48 -7.23 -28.90
N ALA A 107 -5.63 -8.25 -28.88
CA ALA A 107 -5.21 -8.87 -27.63
C ALA A 107 -3.70 -9.13 -27.62
N GLU A 108 -3.09 -9.05 -26.44
CA GLU A 108 -1.70 -9.40 -26.20
C GLU A 108 -1.61 -10.33 -24.99
N THR A 109 -1.04 -11.52 -25.17
CA THR A 109 -0.88 -12.48 -24.07
C THR A 109 0.17 -12.00 -23.07
N ARG A 110 -0.20 -11.98 -21.79
CA ARG A 110 0.67 -11.66 -20.64
C ARG A 110 0.58 -12.73 -19.57
N THR A 111 1.63 -12.88 -18.79
CA THR A 111 1.63 -13.68 -17.58
C THR A 111 1.50 -12.80 -16.34
N ARG A 112 1.06 -13.36 -15.21
CA ARG A 112 1.08 -12.64 -13.94
C ARG A 112 2.47 -12.14 -13.57
N ALA A 113 3.50 -12.98 -13.81
CA ALA A 113 4.89 -12.63 -13.54
C ALA A 113 5.36 -11.40 -14.32
N ASP A 114 4.93 -11.23 -15.59
CA ASP A 114 5.25 -10.06 -16.39
C ASP A 114 4.74 -8.76 -15.75
N LEU A 115 3.55 -8.79 -15.16
CA LEU A 115 2.97 -7.62 -14.51
C LEU A 115 3.68 -7.28 -13.19
N PHE A 116 4.05 -8.28 -12.41
CA PHE A 116 4.76 -8.07 -11.14
C PHE A 116 6.22 -7.64 -11.32
N GLN A 117 6.78 -7.78 -12.52
CA GLN A 117 8.15 -7.33 -12.81
C GLN A 117 8.29 -5.80 -12.65
N TYR A 118 7.25 -5.02 -12.98
CA TYR A 118 7.32 -3.55 -13.00
C TYR A 118 6.47 -2.86 -11.92
N GLY A 119 5.91 -3.63 -11.01
CA GLY A 119 4.95 -3.18 -10.02
C GLY A 119 3.53 -3.14 -10.58
N ASN A 120 2.62 -3.75 -9.89
CA ASN A 120 1.19 -3.73 -10.21
C ASN A 120 0.56 -2.48 -9.59
N GLU A 121 0.36 -1.43 -10.37
CA GLU A 121 -0.07 -0.12 -9.89
C GLU A 121 -1.41 -0.19 -9.13
N MET A 122 -2.35 -0.96 -9.64
CA MET A 122 -3.69 -1.11 -9.06
C MET A 122 -3.84 -2.29 -8.10
N LEU A 123 -2.75 -3.01 -7.79
CA LEU A 123 -2.80 -4.12 -6.84
C LEU A 123 -3.28 -3.63 -5.46
N LEU A 124 -4.51 -3.95 -5.12
CA LEU A 124 -5.10 -3.60 -3.83
C LEU A 124 -4.42 -4.36 -2.70
N VAL A 125 -3.87 -3.61 -1.73
CA VAL A 125 -3.28 -4.16 -0.51
C VAL A 125 -3.89 -3.44 0.68
N ASN A 126 -4.65 -4.15 1.50
CA ASN A 126 -5.29 -3.61 2.70
C ASN A 126 -5.57 -4.73 3.71
N ALA A 127 -6.32 -4.44 4.77
CA ALA A 127 -6.63 -5.40 5.84
C ALA A 127 -7.36 -6.68 5.33
N TRP A 128 -8.00 -6.63 4.19
CA TRP A 128 -8.80 -7.72 3.61
C TRP A 128 -8.14 -8.37 2.39
N HIS A 129 -7.19 -7.68 1.75
CA HIS A 129 -6.52 -8.11 0.53
C HIS A 129 -5.01 -8.08 0.76
N SER A 130 -4.42 -9.25 0.93
CA SER A 130 -2.97 -9.36 1.07
C SER A 130 -2.28 -9.35 -0.29
N ARG A 131 -1.11 -8.75 -0.36
CA ARG A 131 -0.22 -8.89 -1.52
C ARG A 131 0.10 -10.37 -1.75
N PRO A 132 0.00 -10.89 -2.99
CA PRO A 132 0.48 -12.23 -3.32
C PRO A 132 1.96 -12.41 -2.95
N GLU A 133 2.28 -13.52 -2.27
CA GLU A 133 3.63 -13.74 -1.73
C GLU A 133 4.62 -14.16 -2.82
N ASN A 134 4.17 -14.99 -3.77
CA ASN A 134 5.03 -15.65 -4.75
C ASN A 134 5.30 -14.87 -6.03
N ASP A 135 4.45 -13.92 -6.37
CA ASP A 135 4.51 -13.21 -7.66
C ASP A 135 5.18 -11.82 -7.56
N PHE A 136 5.69 -11.46 -6.40
CA PHE A 136 6.30 -10.15 -6.17
C PHE A 136 7.79 -10.16 -6.45
N ASN A 137 8.27 -9.25 -7.30
CA ASN A 137 9.67 -9.15 -7.67
C ASN A 137 10.40 -8.04 -6.90
N GLU A 138 11.01 -8.39 -5.77
CA GLU A 138 11.81 -7.44 -4.97
C GLU A 138 13.07 -6.94 -5.69
N ALA A 139 13.58 -7.67 -6.68
CA ALA A 139 14.81 -7.31 -7.39
C ALA A 139 14.66 -6.02 -8.23
N GLU A 140 13.44 -5.69 -8.62
CA GLU A 140 13.15 -4.46 -9.37
C GLU A 140 12.99 -3.22 -8.48
N LEU A 141 12.91 -3.38 -7.17
CA LEU A 141 12.88 -2.26 -6.25
C LEU A 141 14.20 -1.49 -6.29
N LYS A 142 14.12 -0.18 -6.28
CA LYS A 142 15.29 0.72 -6.31
C LYS A 142 15.32 1.62 -5.08
N SER A 143 16.51 1.97 -4.65
CA SER A 143 16.70 2.94 -3.57
C SER A 143 16.29 4.33 -4.07
N VAL A 144 15.33 4.94 -3.40
CA VAL A 144 14.79 6.28 -3.72
C VAL A 144 15.90 7.34 -3.75
N SER A 145 16.84 7.28 -2.80
CA SER A 145 17.94 8.25 -2.73
C SER A 145 19.01 8.07 -3.81
N LYS A 146 19.08 6.88 -4.42
CA LYS A 146 20.09 6.51 -5.44
C LYS A 146 19.51 6.49 -6.85
N ALA A 147 18.22 6.20 -7.00
CA ALA A 147 17.57 6.21 -8.28
C ALA A 147 17.52 7.65 -8.81
N ARG A 148 17.89 7.81 -10.07
CA ARG A 148 17.86 9.08 -10.78
C ARG A 148 17.45 8.78 -12.21
N SER A 149 16.24 9.14 -12.59
CA SER A 149 15.83 9.18 -13.98
C SER A 149 15.97 10.59 -14.56
N GLY A 150 16.11 11.61 -13.71
CA GLY A 150 16.29 13.01 -14.07
C GLY A 150 17.32 13.76 -13.25
N ASP A 151 17.31 15.08 -13.33
CA ASP A 151 18.26 15.96 -12.66
C ASP A 151 17.92 16.23 -11.19
N GLN A 152 16.71 15.86 -10.75
CA GLN A 152 16.25 16.11 -9.40
C GLN A 152 16.56 14.94 -8.46
N LYS A 153 17.35 15.24 -7.42
CA LYS A 153 17.59 14.27 -6.35
C LYS A 153 16.39 14.22 -5.41
N ILE A 154 15.82 13.03 -5.23
CA ILE A 154 14.82 12.78 -4.20
C ILE A 154 15.53 12.54 -2.87
N GLN A 155 15.16 13.29 -1.85
CA GLN A 155 15.65 13.09 -0.50
C GLN A 155 14.86 11.93 0.15
N ALA A 156 15.58 10.96 0.72
CA ALA A 156 15.00 9.86 1.50
C ALA A 156 15.71 9.74 2.84
N LYS A 157 15.05 9.16 3.83
CA LYS A 157 15.56 8.97 5.19
C LYS A 157 16.92 8.25 5.19
N ASP A 158 17.02 7.20 4.40
CA ASP A 158 18.25 6.44 4.18
C ASP A 158 18.22 5.71 2.82
N ASN A 159 19.27 4.94 2.53
CA ASN A 159 19.39 4.19 1.29
C ASN A 159 18.53 2.93 1.24
N ASN A 160 17.88 2.55 2.33
CA ASN A 160 17.02 1.36 2.42
C ASN A 160 15.56 1.68 2.15
N VAL A 161 15.23 2.96 1.93
CA VAL A 161 13.91 3.33 1.40
C VAL A 161 13.86 2.93 -0.05
N LEU A 162 13.09 1.88 -0.34
CA LEU A 162 12.96 1.27 -1.67
C LEU A 162 11.55 1.47 -2.21
N LEU A 163 11.45 1.70 -3.53
CA LEU A 163 10.20 1.72 -4.28
C LEU A 163 10.41 1.13 -5.67
N TYR A 164 9.32 0.79 -6.35
CA TYR A 164 9.38 0.51 -7.79
C TYR A 164 9.74 1.78 -8.59
N PRO A 165 10.49 1.65 -9.69
CA PRO A 165 10.93 2.78 -10.52
C PRO A 165 9.81 3.73 -10.92
N LYS A 166 8.65 3.22 -11.34
CA LYS A 166 7.49 4.05 -11.74
C LYS A 166 7.01 5.00 -10.64
N ALA A 167 7.00 4.55 -9.38
CA ALA A 167 6.65 5.40 -8.24
C ALA A 167 7.73 6.47 -7.97
N ILE A 168 9.01 6.12 -8.17
CA ILE A 168 10.13 7.07 -8.04
C ILE A 168 10.05 8.13 -9.13
N ASP A 169 9.84 7.74 -10.38
CA ASP A 169 9.73 8.65 -11.52
C ASP A 169 8.56 9.61 -11.37
N ALA A 170 7.40 9.10 -10.95
CA ALA A 170 6.22 9.92 -10.65
C ALA A 170 6.49 10.94 -9.54
N LEU A 171 7.12 10.50 -8.46
CA LEU A 171 7.49 11.38 -7.35
C LEU A 171 8.53 12.42 -7.78
N GLU A 172 9.52 12.06 -8.59
CA GLU A 172 10.52 13.00 -9.12
C GLU A 172 9.86 14.13 -9.90
N LEU A 173 8.90 13.81 -10.77
CA LEU A 173 8.13 14.81 -11.52
C LEU A 173 7.32 15.71 -10.58
N ALA A 174 6.62 15.13 -9.59
CA ALA A 174 5.86 15.89 -8.61
C ALA A 174 6.76 16.85 -7.81
N LEU A 175 7.92 16.39 -7.35
CA LEU A 175 8.86 17.22 -6.59
C LEU A 175 9.53 18.31 -7.44
N LYS A 176 9.74 18.06 -8.73
CA LYS A 176 10.23 19.06 -9.68
C LYS A 176 9.24 20.22 -9.82
N ASP A 177 7.96 19.91 -10.00
CA ASP A 177 6.92 20.92 -10.16
C ASP A 177 6.61 21.62 -8.84
N ALA A 178 6.62 20.88 -7.70
CA ALA A 178 6.55 21.48 -6.37
C ALA A 178 7.66 22.52 -6.16
N LYS A 179 8.89 22.20 -6.51
CA LYS A 179 10.02 23.10 -6.43
C LYS A 179 9.87 24.34 -7.34
N ALA A 180 9.35 24.15 -8.55
CA ALA A 180 9.06 25.27 -9.47
C ALA A 180 7.96 26.19 -8.90
N ALA A 181 7.03 25.63 -8.11
CA ALA A 181 6.00 26.37 -7.38
C ALA A 181 6.49 26.97 -6.04
N GLY A 182 7.76 26.78 -5.67
CA GLY A 182 8.38 27.32 -4.46
C GLY A 182 8.32 26.41 -3.24
N TYR A 183 7.84 25.16 -3.37
CA TYR A 183 7.72 24.18 -2.29
C TYR A 183 8.88 23.18 -2.32
N THR A 184 9.58 23.05 -1.20
CA THR A 184 10.81 22.27 -1.09
C THR A 184 10.84 21.43 0.18
N HIS A 185 12.00 20.82 0.50
CA HIS A 185 12.26 20.07 1.74
C HIS A 185 11.50 18.75 1.90
N TYR A 186 10.87 18.24 0.85
CA TYR A 186 10.24 16.91 0.91
C TYR A 186 11.29 15.81 1.11
N MET A 187 10.98 14.88 1.98
CA MET A 187 11.76 13.69 2.22
C MET A 187 10.86 12.47 2.30
N VAL A 188 11.25 11.38 1.61
CA VAL A 188 10.59 10.08 1.74
C VAL A 188 11.07 9.43 3.04
N ASP A 189 10.17 9.23 4.00
CA ASP A 189 10.49 8.68 5.31
C ASP A 189 10.35 7.16 5.36
N GLY A 190 9.40 6.58 4.61
CA GLY A 190 9.15 5.16 4.49
C GLY A 190 8.79 4.75 3.08
N GLY A 191 9.10 3.51 2.74
CA GLY A 191 8.78 2.87 1.47
C GLY A 191 8.53 1.37 1.66
N TYR A 192 8.98 0.54 0.72
CA TYR A 192 8.77 -0.89 0.74
C TYR A 192 9.17 -1.56 2.05
N ARG A 193 8.33 -2.47 2.49
CA ARG A 193 8.59 -3.43 3.59
C ARG A 193 8.35 -4.84 3.10
N SER A 194 9.33 -5.74 3.33
CA SER A 194 9.14 -7.15 3.05
C SER A 194 8.10 -7.77 4.00
N TYR A 195 7.57 -8.93 3.64
CA TYR A 195 6.71 -9.72 4.54
C TYR A 195 7.36 -9.93 5.89
N LYS A 196 8.63 -10.34 5.89
CA LYS A 196 9.42 -10.58 7.10
C LYS A 196 9.52 -9.33 7.96
N THR A 197 9.84 -8.19 7.38
CA THR A 197 9.93 -6.92 8.12
C THR A 197 8.59 -6.53 8.72
N GLN A 198 7.50 -6.70 7.98
CA GLN A 198 6.15 -6.42 8.50
C GLN A 198 5.77 -7.41 9.62
N GLU A 199 6.17 -8.68 9.51
CA GLU A 199 5.98 -9.69 10.56
C GLU A 199 6.74 -9.33 11.84
N GLU A 200 7.99 -8.88 11.72
CA GLU A 200 8.78 -8.41 12.86
C GLU A 200 8.10 -7.23 13.58
N PHE A 201 7.56 -6.26 12.85
CA PHE A 201 6.78 -5.15 13.45
C PHE A 201 5.49 -5.62 14.11
N PHE A 202 4.76 -6.52 13.46
CA PHE A 202 3.53 -7.07 14.00
C PHE A 202 3.79 -7.87 15.27
N ASN A 203 4.80 -8.73 15.28
CA ASN A 203 5.19 -9.54 16.44
C ASN A 203 5.68 -8.65 17.60
N ALA A 204 6.47 -7.62 17.32
CA ALA A 204 6.88 -6.66 18.35
C ALA A 204 5.68 -5.91 18.94
N ARG A 205 4.63 -5.66 18.16
CA ARG A 205 3.39 -5.07 18.67
C ARG A 205 2.59 -6.04 19.52
N MET A 206 2.47 -7.28 19.06
CA MET A 206 1.87 -8.38 19.83
C MET A 206 2.54 -8.54 21.21
N GLU A 207 3.87 -8.55 21.25
CA GLU A 207 4.62 -8.65 22.49
C GLU A 207 4.28 -7.51 23.47
N LYS A 208 4.23 -6.26 22.99
CA LYS A 208 3.86 -5.08 23.82
C LYS A 208 2.44 -5.17 24.37
N LEU A 209 1.53 -5.78 23.65
CA LEU A 209 0.11 -5.87 24.01
C LEU A 209 -0.20 -7.14 24.83
N SER A 210 0.70 -8.11 24.90
CA SER A 210 0.49 -9.42 25.55
C SER A 210 0.18 -9.34 27.05
N SER A 211 0.56 -8.24 27.71
CA SER A 211 0.22 -7.99 29.11
C SER A 211 -1.25 -7.63 29.33
N LYS A 212 -1.97 -7.19 28.26
CA LYS A 212 -3.37 -6.72 28.33
C LYS A 212 -4.34 -7.62 27.60
N TYR A 213 -3.87 -8.31 26.56
CA TYR A 213 -4.68 -9.12 25.65
C TYR A 213 -4.05 -10.49 25.46
N SER A 214 -4.84 -11.50 25.12
CA SER A 214 -4.38 -12.85 24.77
C SER A 214 -5.22 -13.44 23.65
N GLY A 215 -4.69 -14.48 22.98
CA GLY A 215 -5.38 -15.18 21.89
C GLY A 215 -5.81 -14.24 20.75
N GLU A 216 -7.00 -14.45 20.23
CA GLU A 216 -7.55 -13.66 19.12
C GLU A 216 -7.68 -12.15 19.46
N ALA A 217 -8.05 -11.83 20.70
CA ALA A 217 -8.16 -10.44 21.15
C ALA A 217 -6.80 -9.69 21.07
N LEU A 218 -5.69 -10.39 21.30
CA LEU A 218 -4.34 -9.82 21.15
C LEU A 218 -4.03 -9.53 19.67
N VAL A 219 -4.37 -10.44 18.76
CA VAL A 219 -4.20 -10.26 17.32
C VAL A 219 -5.00 -9.06 16.83
N GLU A 220 -6.28 -8.99 17.19
CA GLU A 220 -7.15 -7.88 16.77
C GLU A 220 -6.72 -6.54 17.38
N ALA A 221 -6.21 -6.53 18.60
CA ALA A 221 -5.64 -5.33 19.19
C ALA A 221 -4.36 -4.88 18.47
N ALA A 222 -3.50 -5.81 18.06
CA ALA A 222 -2.29 -5.52 17.30
C ALA A 222 -2.61 -4.98 15.91
N LYS A 223 -3.58 -5.56 15.19
CA LYS A 223 -4.03 -5.13 13.85
C LYS A 223 -4.52 -3.68 13.81
N LYS A 224 -5.03 -3.16 14.90
CA LYS A 224 -5.47 -1.75 15.00
C LYS A 224 -4.31 -0.76 14.89
N GLU A 225 -3.09 -1.19 15.15
CA GLU A 225 -1.91 -0.33 15.23
C GLU A 225 -0.84 -0.70 14.19
N VAL A 226 -0.74 -1.98 13.82
CA VAL A 226 0.22 -2.50 12.85
C VAL A 226 -0.50 -3.48 11.94
N ASN A 227 -0.46 -3.23 10.65
CA ASN A 227 -1.03 -4.16 9.65
C ASN A 227 -0.40 -5.55 9.75
N TYR A 228 -1.22 -6.58 9.51
CA TYR A 228 -0.76 -7.94 9.40
C TYR A 228 0.24 -8.10 8.21
N PRO A 229 1.21 -9.00 8.27
CA PRO A 229 2.15 -9.24 7.17
C PRO A 229 1.42 -9.48 5.84
N GLY A 230 1.82 -8.77 4.81
CA GLY A 230 1.20 -8.80 3.49
C GLY A 230 0.00 -7.88 3.30
N THR A 231 -0.57 -7.33 4.38
CA THR A 231 -1.75 -6.43 4.30
C THR A 231 -1.41 -4.96 4.52
N SER A 232 -0.13 -4.63 4.57
CA SER A 232 0.34 -3.26 4.68
C SER A 232 0.56 -2.66 3.30
N GLU A 233 0.14 -1.41 3.10
CA GLU A 233 0.38 -0.67 1.86
C GLU A 233 1.88 -0.64 1.47
N TYR A 234 2.77 -0.62 2.47
CA TYR A 234 4.22 -0.70 2.22
C TYR A 234 4.67 -2.04 1.61
N ASN A 235 3.88 -3.11 1.70
CA ASN A 235 4.20 -4.36 1.04
C ASN A 235 4.03 -4.31 -0.49
N SER A 236 3.36 -3.28 -1.02
CA SER A 236 3.17 -3.09 -2.45
C SER A 236 4.43 -2.64 -3.19
N GLY A 237 5.36 -1.98 -2.50
CA GLY A 237 6.51 -1.30 -3.13
C GLY A 237 6.15 -0.03 -3.89
N LEU A 238 4.90 0.42 -3.80
CA LEU A 238 4.34 1.60 -4.48
C LEU A 238 3.81 2.65 -3.50
N GLY A 239 3.69 2.26 -2.21
CA GLY A 239 3.29 3.14 -1.11
C GLY A 239 4.49 3.76 -0.41
N PHE A 240 4.41 5.05 -0.06
CA PHE A 240 5.48 5.79 0.60
C PHE A 240 4.94 6.92 1.48
N ASP A 241 5.70 7.24 2.54
CA ASP A 241 5.41 8.39 3.39
C ASP A 241 6.22 9.61 2.99
N LEU A 242 5.61 10.79 3.09
CA LEU A 242 6.31 12.06 2.96
C LEU A 242 6.32 12.83 4.29
N ARG A 243 7.45 13.49 4.54
CA ARG A 243 7.60 14.52 5.56
C ARG A 243 8.52 15.64 5.05
N LEU A 244 8.58 16.73 5.78
CA LEU A 244 9.57 17.77 5.51
C LEU A 244 10.83 17.54 6.33
N TYR A 245 11.98 17.83 5.73
CA TYR A 245 13.27 17.74 6.38
C TYR A 245 14.30 18.67 5.71
N ASP A 246 14.98 19.44 6.51
CA ASP A 246 16.20 20.14 6.13
C ASP A 246 17.27 19.87 7.20
N ARG A 247 18.47 19.49 6.74
CA ARG A 247 19.61 19.22 7.64
C ARG A 247 20.06 20.47 8.38
N ASN A 248 19.91 21.63 7.75
CA ASN A 248 20.39 22.92 8.27
C ASN A 248 19.31 23.66 9.06
N ASP A 249 18.05 23.24 8.95
CA ASP A 249 16.90 23.83 9.64
C ASP A 249 15.98 22.71 10.18
N PRO A 250 16.22 22.26 11.43
CA PRO A 250 15.40 21.21 12.03
C PRO A 250 13.93 21.60 12.23
N ASP A 251 13.62 22.90 12.28
CA ASP A 251 12.26 23.41 12.50
C ASP A 251 11.35 23.20 11.28
N VAL A 252 11.92 22.99 10.09
CA VAL A 252 11.16 22.64 8.87
C VAL A 252 10.27 21.42 9.07
N GLY A 253 10.73 20.42 9.81
CA GLY A 253 9.98 19.20 10.10
C GLY A 253 9.10 19.25 11.35
N ALA A 254 9.09 20.35 12.10
CA ALA A 254 8.33 20.47 13.35
C ALA A 254 6.80 20.56 13.16
N PRO A 255 6.26 21.26 12.14
CA PRO A 255 4.83 21.25 11.87
C PRO A 255 4.31 19.89 11.38
N LYS A 256 3.04 19.61 11.61
CA LYS A 256 2.40 18.45 10.97
C LYS A 256 2.41 18.63 9.46
N TYR A 257 2.98 17.70 8.74
CA TYR A 257 3.20 17.77 7.29
C TYR A 257 1.97 18.26 6.50
N SER A 258 0.80 17.69 6.71
CA SER A 258 -0.42 18.07 5.98
C SER A 258 -0.93 19.48 6.26
N THR A 259 -0.42 20.16 7.31
CA THR A 259 -0.76 21.55 7.62
C THR A 259 0.20 22.55 7.00
N THR A 260 1.33 22.07 6.45
CA THR A 260 2.33 22.91 5.79
C THR A 260 1.89 23.29 4.37
N PRO A 261 2.38 24.40 3.81
CA PRO A 261 2.13 24.74 2.40
C PRO A 261 2.58 23.63 1.43
N GLU A 262 3.72 22.99 1.71
CA GLU A 262 4.25 21.87 0.95
C GLU A 262 3.31 20.66 0.98
N GLY A 263 2.83 20.28 2.17
CA GLY A 263 1.90 19.16 2.34
C GLY A 263 0.57 19.42 1.62
N LYS A 264 0.03 20.63 1.71
CA LYS A 264 -1.18 21.04 1.01
C LYS A 264 -0.98 20.97 -0.51
N TRP A 265 0.10 21.55 -1.02
CA TRP A 265 0.42 21.49 -2.45
C TRP A 265 0.49 20.05 -2.96
N MET A 266 1.20 19.18 -2.25
CA MET A 266 1.31 17.77 -2.63
C MET A 266 -0.06 17.09 -2.64
N ASN A 267 -0.88 17.28 -1.60
CA ASN A 267 -2.20 16.69 -1.49
C ASN A 267 -3.17 17.15 -2.58
N GLU A 268 -3.04 18.41 -3.04
CA GLU A 268 -3.87 18.96 -4.11
C GLU A 268 -3.41 18.55 -5.51
N ASN A 269 -2.12 18.19 -5.68
CA ASN A 269 -1.54 18.02 -7.01
C ASN A 269 -1.01 16.59 -7.29
N CYS A 270 -0.86 15.72 -6.30
CA CYS A 270 -0.22 14.40 -6.46
C CYS A 270 -0.90 13.54 -7.55
N TRP A 271 -2.21 13.63 -7.73
CA TRP A 271 -2.96 12.87 -8.72
C TRP A 271 -2.50 13.12 -10.16
N LYS A 272 -2.01 14.33 -10.49
CA LYS A 272 -1.47 14.70 -11.81
C LYS A 272 -0.25 13.87 -12.22
N TYR A 273 0.39 13.27 -11.23
CA TYR A 273 1.59 12.42 -11.39
C TYR A 273 1.29 10.93 -11.22
N GLY A 274 0.02 10.56 -11.10
CA GLY A 274 -0.37 9.16 -10.86
C GLY A 274 -0.26 8.72 -9.41
N ILE A 275 -0.20 9.67 -8.48
CA ILE A 275 -0.07 9.43 -7.04
C ILE A 275 -1.36 9.84 -6.34
N ILE A 276 -1.86 9.02 -5.44
CA ILE A 276 -3.02 9.34 -4.59
C ILE A 276 -2.61 9.47 -3.13
N PHE A 277 -3.34 10.26 -2.36
CA PHE A 277 -3.33 10.17 -0.91
C PHE A 277 -4.13 8.94 -0.49
N ARG A 278 -3.50 7.99 0.20
CA ARG A 278 -4.04 6.62 0.30
C ARG A 278 -5.19 6.45 1.28
N PHE A 279 -5.17 7.15 2.43
CA PHE A 279 -6.10 6.93 3.54
C PHE A 279 -6.77 8.22 4.00
N PRO A 280 -7.70 8.78 3.20
CA PRO A 280 -8.42 9.99 3.58
C PRO A 280 -9.34 9.73 4.78
N GLN A 281 -9.45 10.74 5.64
CA GLN A 281 -10.32 10.78 6.79
C GLN A 281 -10.98 12.14 6.89
N ASN A 282 -11.89 12.33 7.85
CA ASN A 282 -12.57 13.59 8.03
C ASN A 282 -11.58 14.76 8.24
N ALA A 283 -11.65 15.75 7.35
CA ALA A 283 -10.73 16.90 7.30
C ALA A 283 -9.23 16.49 7.27
N TRP A 284 -8.91 15.42 6.54
CA TRP A 284 -7.55 14.89 6.36
C TRP A 284 -7.43 14.12 5.04
N PRO A 285 -6.47 14.42 4.13
CA PRO A 285 -5.36 15.38 4.29
C PRO A 285 -5.78 16.85 4.05
N LEU A 286 -6.92 17.10 3.44
CA LEU A 286 -7.49 18.41 3.16
C LEU A 286 -8.72 18.66 4.02
N GLU A 287 -9.09 19.93 4.21
CA GLU A 287 -10.29 20.30 4.96
C GLU A 287 -11.59 19.76 4.35
N THR A 288 -11.58 19.53 3.02
CA THR A 288 -12.69 18.96 2.24
C THR A 288 -12.74 17.43 2.29
N SER A 289 -11.69 16.76 2.77
CA SER A 289 -11.64 15.29 2.79
C SER A 289 -12.71 14.70 3.69
N THR A 290 -13.32 13.62 3.21
CA THR A 290 -14.30 12.81 3.95
C THR A 290 -13.64 11.59 4.59
N ASP A 291 -14.26 11.03 5.62
CA ASP A 291 -13.76 9.81 6.26
C ASP A 291 -14.06 8.58 5.39
N LYS A 292 -13.02 7.96 4.90
CA LYS A 292 -13.06 6.72 4.10
C LYS A 292 -12.49 5.51 4.87
N SER A 293 -12.28 5.64 6.19
CA SER A 293 -11.67 4.56 7.00
C SER A 293 -12.47 3.26 6.99
N PHE A 294 -13.78 3.33 6.79
CA PHE A 294 -14.66 2.17 6.68
C PHE A 294 -14.39 1.35 5.40
N LYS A 295 -13.90 1.98 4.32
CA LYS A 295 -13.50 1.32 3.07
C LYS A 295 -12.05 0.87 3.10
N THR A 296 -11.15 1.73 3.59
CA THR A 296 -9.70 1.45 3.57
C THR A 296 -9.22 0.56 4.72
N GLY A 297 -10.02 0.43 5.79
CA GLY A 297 -9.65 -0.28 7.02
C GLY A 297 -8.63 0.45 7.89
N VAL A 298 -8.26 1.71 7.55
CA VAL A 298 -7.25 2.49 8.27
C VAL A 298 -7.88 3.72 8.90
N SER A 299 -7.89 3.76 10.23
CA SER A 299 -8.48 4.84 11.03
C SER A 299 -7.46 5.80 11.65
N VAL A 300 -6.17 5.63 11.36
CA VAL A 300 -5.10 6.52 11.81
C VAL A 300 -4.68 7.48 10.71
N ARG A 301 -4.36 8.71 11.07
CA ARG A 301 -3.92 9.74 10.11
C ARG A 301 -2.45 9.52 9.75
N LEU A 302 -2.21 9.11 8.50
CA LEU A 302 -0.90 8.87 7.93
C LEU A 302 -0.65 9.86 6.78
N ASN A 303 0.59 10.23 6.53
CA ASN A 303 0.99 11.00 5.33
C ASN A 303 1.43 10.01 4.24
N LEU A 304 0.58 9.04 3.96
CA LEU A 304 0.88 7.93 3.07
C LEU A 304 0.28 8.15 1.69
N TYR A 305 1.14 8.04 0.70
CA TYR A 305 0.83 8.17 -0.72
C TYR A 305 1.00 6.83 -1.41
N ARG A 306 0.28 6.64 -2.52
CA ARG A 306 0.37 5.46 -3.36
C ARG A 306 0.42 5.85 -4.83
N TYR A 307 1.37 5.28 -5.57
CA TYR A 307 1.36 5.34 -7.03
C TYR A 307 0.36 4.33 -7.60
N VAL A 308 -0.53 4.80 -8.48
CA VAL A 308 -1.60 4.01 -9.11
C VAL A 308 -1.68 4.22 -10.63
N GLY A 309 -0.76 5.01 -11.21
CA GLY A 309 -0.81 5.42 -12.61
C GLY A 309 -1.67 6.67 -12.85
N LYS A 310 -1.34 7.44 -13.89
CA LYS A 310 -1.94 8.78 -14.11
C LYS A 310 -3.44 8.72 -14.38
N GLY A 311 -3.88 7.83 -15.25
CA GLY A 311 -5.30 7.74 -15.61
C GLY A 311 -6.16 7.31 -14.43
N ASN A 312 -5.73 6.29 -13.68
CA ASN A 312 -6.43 5.87 -12.47
C ASN A 312 -6.48 6.98 -11.42
N ALA A 313 -5.35 7.66 -11.16
CA ALA A 313 -5.30 8.74 -10.19
C ALA A 313 -6.20 9.93 -10.57
N ALA A 314 -6.26 10.30 -11.86
CA ALA A 314 -7.12 11.37 -12.35
C ALA A 314 -8.60 11.03 -12.13
N ILE A 315 -9.03 9.82 -12.50
CA ILE A 315 -10.43 9.39 -12.33
C ILE A 315 -10.79 9.30 -10.84
N MET A 316 -9.91 8.73 -10.01
CA MET A 316 -10.12 8.69 -8.55
C MET A 316 -10.22 10.10 -7.95
N HIS A 317 -9.42 11.04 -8.44
CA HIS A 317 -9.48 12.45 -8.00
C HIS A 317 -10.82 13.11 -8.36
N TYR A 318 -11.25 12.99 -9.62
CA TYR A 318 -12.49 13.62 -10.08
C TYR A 318 -13.75 13.04 -9.45
N LEU A 319 -13.73 11.74 -9.12
CA LEU A 319 -14.86 11.06 -8.48
C LEU A 319 -14.76 11.03 -6.94
N ASP A 320 -13.71 11.58 -6.34
CA ASP A 320 -13.41 11.50 -4.89
C ASP A 320 -13.44 10.06 -4.35
N LEU A 321 -12.80 9.13 -5.06
CA LEU A 321 -12.77 7.71 -4.72
C LEU A 321 -11.44 7.30 -4.09
N THR A 322 -11.51 6.41 -3.09
CA THR A 322 -10.36 5.61 -2.65
C THR A 322 -10.06 4.52 -3.67
N MET A 323 -8.93 3.84 -3.52
CA MET A 323 -8.57 2.72 -4.38
C MET A 323 -9.58 1.58 -4.31
N GLU A 324 -10.13 1.30 -3.13
CA GLU A 324 -11.21 0.34 -2.90
C GLU A 324 -12.48 0.72 -3.66
N GLU A 325 -12.96 1.95 -3.46
CA GLU A 325 -14.15 2.47 -4.13
C GLU A 325 -13.98 2.55 -5.65
N TYR A 326 -12.77 2.85 -6.12
CA TYR A 326 -12.50 2.90 -7.55
C TYR A 326 -12.54 1.51 -8.21
N ILE A 327 -12.02 0.50 -7.56
CA ILE A 327 -12.13 -0.88 -8.08
C ILE A 327 -13.60 -1.32 -8.08
N GLU A 328 -14.36 -1.05 -7.01
CA GLU A 328 -15.81 -1.29 -6.97
C GLU A 328 -16.54 -0.54 -8.10
N TYR A 329 -16.17 0.73 -8.34
CA TYR A 329 -16.73 1.53 -9.44
C TYR A 329 -16.45 0.89 -10.81
N LEU A 330 -15.23 0.38 -11.02
CA LEU A 330 -14.86 -0.31 -12.27
C LEU A 330 -15.50 -1.72 -12.40
N GLU A 331 -16.03 -2.29 -11.32
CA GLU A 331 -16.85 -3.49 -11.39
C GLU A 331 -18.21 -3.22 -12.01
N GLU A 332 -18.80 -2.08 -11.64
CA GLU A 332 -20.08 -1.63 -12.18
C GLU A 332 -19.92 -0.94 -13.55
N HIS A 333 -18.78 -0.30 -13.79
CA HIS A 333 -18.46 0.47 -14.99
C HIS A 333 -17.12 0.00 -15.60
N PRO A 334 -17.03 -1.21 -16.16
CA PRO A 334 -15.77 -1.81 -16.59
C PRO A 334 -15.12 -1.15 -17.81
N HIS A 335 -15.81 -0.27 -18.49
CA HIS A 335 -15.27 0.50 -19.61
C HIS A 335 -15.70 1.96 -19.46
N ILE A 336 -14.74 2.84 -19.19
CA ILE A 336 -14.97 4.28 -19.00
C ILE A 336 -13.94 5.12 -19.75
N VAL A 337 -14.30 6.34 -20.09
CA VAL A 337 -13.41 7.30 -20.73
C VAL A 337 -13.46 8.63 -20.01
N LEU A 338 -12.29 9.20 -19.71
CA LEU A 338 -12.14 10.52 -19.13
C LEU A 338 -11.80 11.53 -20.22
N PHE A 339 -12.60 12.58 -20.29
CA PHE A 339 -12.34 13.81 -21.04
C PHE A 339 -11.94 14.94 -20.09
N GLU A 340 -10.95 15.72 -20.48
CA GLU A 340 -10.56 16.96 -19.79
C GLU A 340 -10.59 18.09 -20.81
N ASN A 341 -11.36 19.16 -20.52
CA ASN A 341 -11.55 20.29 -21.40
C ASN A 341 -11.90 19.87 -22.85
N GLY A 342 -12.81 18.91 -22.96
CA GLY A 342 -13.28 18.38 -24.25
C GLY A 342 -12.29 17.48 -24.99
N THR A 343 -11.14 17.14 -24.40
CA THR A 343 -10.12 16.27 -25.00
C THR A 343 -10.10 14.94 -24.27
N GLN A 344 -10.19 13.82 -25.02
CA GLN A 344 -9.99 12.49 -24.48
C GLN A 344 -8.58 12.37 -23.90
N LYS A 345 -8.49 11.91 -22.65
CA LYS A 345 -7.22 11.75 -21.94
C LYS A 345 -6.90 10.31 -21.64
N TYR A 346 -7.85 9.62 -21.04
CA TYR A 346 -7.68 8.24 -20.59
C TYR A 346 -8.93 7.43 -20.91
N GLU A 347 -8.73 6.22 -21.39
CA GLU A 347 -9.76 5.18 -21.47
C GLU A 347 -9.34 4.06 -20.55
N VAL A 348 -10.25 3.56 -19.72
CA VAL A 348 -9.98 2.50 -18.75
C VAL A 348 -10.89 1.33 -19.04
N TYR A 349 -10.29 0.16 -19.17
CA TYR A 349 -11.00 -1.09 -19.39
C TYR A 349 -10.59 -2.11 -18.35
N ARG A 350 -11.58 -2.60 -17.60
CA ARG A 350 -11.40 -3.67 -16.62
C ARG A 350 -11.94 -4.97 -17.16
N GLN A 351 -11.11 -6.01 -17.22
CA GLN A 351 -11.49 -7.36 -17.63
C GLN A 351 -11.24 -8.36 -16.50
N LEU A 352 -12.04 -9.43 -16.47
CA LEU A 352 -11.81 -10.52 -15.54
C LEU A 352 -10.75 -11.47 -16.06
N VAL A 353 -9.79 -11.79 -15.19
CA VAL A 353 -8.75 -12.77 -15.48
C VAL A 353 -8.66 -13.86 -14.41
N GLY A 354 -9.34 -13.67 -13.25
CA GLY A 354 -9.33 -14.60 -12.13
C GLY A 354 -7.91 -14.94 -11.68
N ASP A 355 -7.66 -16.22 -11.37
CA ASP A 355 -6.34 -16.72 -10.96
C ASP A 355 -5.54 -17.33 -12.11
N ALA A 356 -5.93 -17.10 -13.36
CA ALA A 356 -5.23 -17.63 -14.51
C ALA A 356 -3.74 -17.19 -14.50
N PRO A 357 -2.78 -18.08 -14.73
CA PRO A 357 -1.36 -17.75 -14.76
C PRO A 357 -0.98 -16.92 -16.00
N SER A 358 -1.80 -16.97 -17.03
CA SER A 358 -1.64 -16.25 -18.31
C SER A 358 -3.01 -15.87 -18.84
N PHE A 359 -3.13 -14.70 -19.44
CA PHE A 359 -4.37 -14.15 -19.98
C PHE A 359 -4.10 -13.21 -21.15
N ASP A 360 -5.11 -12.97 -21.95
CA ASP A 360 -5.06 -12.02 -23.06
C ASP A 360 -5.55 -10.65 -22.57
N VAL A 361 -4.62 -9.69 -22.53
CA VAL A 361 -4.92 -8.29 -22.26
C VAL A 361 -5.66 -7.72 -23.46
N GLN A 362 -6.89 -7.27 -23.26
CA GLN A 362 -7.67 -6.62 -24.32
C GLN A 362 -7.17 -5.20 -24.55
N LEU A 363 -6.89 -4.85 -25.80
CA LEU A 363 -6.28 -3.60 -26.19
C LEU A 363 -7.08 -2.93 -27.30
N THR A 364 -7.04 -1.60 -27.36
CA THR A 364 -7.48 -0.80 -28.52
C THR A 364 -6.27 -0.33 -29.34
N ARG A 365 -6.43 -0.26 -30.66
CA ARG A 365 -5.41 0.31 -31.55
C ARG A 365 -5.44 1.83 -31.64
N SER A 366 -6.45 2.46 -31.04
CA SER A 366 -6.62 3.91 -31.11
C SER A 366 -5.74 4.67 -30.11
N THR A 367 -5.01 3.95 -29.24
CA THR A 367 -4.16 4.55 -28.20
C THR A 367 -2.70 4.72 -28.64
N GLN A 368 -2.03 5.72 -28.04
CA GLN A 368 -0.58 5.93 -28.21
C GLN A 368 0.24 5.04 -27.28
N SER A 369 -0.27 4.78 -26.08
CA SER A 369 0.37 3.90 -25.07
C SER A 369 -0.68 3.38 -24.09
N TRP A 370 -0.35 2.30 -23.42
CA TRP A 370 -1.22 1.69 -22.41
C TRP A 370 -0.39 1.12 -21.26
N GLU A 371 -1.04 1.01 -20.12
CA GLU A 371 -0.53 0.38 -18.91
C GLU A 371 -1.57 -0.60 -18.39
N THR A 372 -1.14 -1.73 -17.81
CA THR A 372 -2.06 -2.71 -17.28
C THR A 372 -1.61 -3.23 -15.92
N SER A 373 -2.56 -3.53 -15.05
CA SER A 373 -2.32 -3.96 -13.68
C SER A 373 -3.41 -4.90 -13.21
N LEU A 374 -3.03 -5.93 -12.46
CA LEU A 374 -3.98 -6.68 -11.65
C LEU A 374 -4.50 -5.82 -10.50
N ASP A 375 -5.76 -6.02 -10.11
CA ASP A 375 -6.38 -5.27 -9.00
C ASP A 375 -6.42 -6.05 -7.67
N ASN A 376 -5.97 -7.31 -7.66
CA ASN A 376 -6.07 -8.22 -6.52
C ASN A 376 -7.52 -8.59 -6.12
N MET A 377 -8.46 -8.33 -7.03
CA MET A 377 -9.90 -8.63 -6.92
C MET A 377 -10.38 -9.50 -8.11
N GLY A 378 -9.45 -10.18 -8.77
CA GLY A 378 -9.72 -11.02 -9.96
C GLY A 378 -9.77 -10.27 -11.27
N GLY A 379 -9.63 -8.95 -11.26
CA GLY A 379 -9.64 -8.08 -12.43
C GLY A 379 -8.25 -7.68 -12.90
N LEU A 380 -8.21 -7.29 -14.17
CA LEU A 380 -7.10 -6.64 -14.84
C LEU A 380 -7.58 -5.30 -15.36
N ILE A 381 -6.97 -4.22 -14.89
CA ILE A 381 -7.29 -2.86 -15.28
C ILE A 381 -6.26 -2.40 -16.30
N THR A 382 -6.70 -2.04 -17.50
CA THR A 382 -5.87 -1.47 -18.55
C THR A 382 -6.26 0.00 -18.75
N VAL A 383 -5.27 0.87 -18.72
CA VAL A 383 -5.41 2.31 -18.96
C VAL A 383 -4.77 2.65 -20.28
N PHE A 384 -5.51 3.23 -21.19
CA PHE A 384 -5.06 3.72 -22.48
C PHE A 384 -4.86 5.25 -22.39
N ASN A 385 -3.73 5.74 -22.92
CA ASN A 385 -3.37 7.16 -22.91
C ASN A 385 -3.56 7.76 -24.30
N TYR A 386 -4.21 8.93 -24.39
CA TYR A 386 -4.52 9.65 -25.65
C TYR A 386 -3.83 10.99 -25.75
#